data_cc120cd134a003ae99e264c31704c431
#
_entry.id   cc120cd134a003ae99e264c31704c431
#
_cell.length_a   1.000
_cell.length_b   1.000
_cell.length_c   1.000
_cell.angle_alpha   90.00
_cell.angle_beta   90.00
_cell.angle_gamma   90.00
#
_symmetry.space_group_name_H-M   'P 1'
#
loop_
_entity.id
_entity.type
_entity.pdbx_description
1 polymer ?
#
loop_
_entity_poly.entity_id
_entity_poly.type
_entity_poly.pdbx_seq_one_letter_code
_entity_poly.pdbx_strand_id
1 'polypeptide(L)'
;MDLEDVRSLKEGDLESREENLHLLLKRAERDDASATAALRTVVRDYRDFHRSIYCRALNRIEVFGDADLEAPLLTALADTRYNCQAWAATGCTDLGIRAAVPALLDLVDHPQWIVRERVIVGLGVLGDETVVGVLAPLLQDPAEWVRHRAADALAAIGGEEALAALWAEFTHRRYARIGYIASALAQFAPDVIPRLIDAATSTDSDQRYWAATALGSTGDERAVPSLTRLAAEDRGTTVFDGRVSVSAKKGLRTLRRIQAAIAARAEPTRQARPRTSR
;
A
#
# COMPACT_ATOMS: atom_id res chain seq x y z
N MET A 1 -13.72 32.39 -3.02
CA MET A 1 -12.28 32.13 -3.27
C MET A 1 -11.56 33.43 -3.04
N ASP A 2 -10.63 33.44 -2.12
CA ASP A 2 -9.76 34.61 -1.90
C ASP A 2 -8.66 34.56 -2.97
N LEU A 3 -8.63 35.61 -3.83
CA LEU A 3 -7.61 35.71 -4.88
C LEU A 3 -6.20 35.86 -4.30
N GLU A 4 -6.09 36.40 -3.08
CA GLU A 4 -4.84 36.55 -2.36
C GLU A 4 -4.24 35.21 -1.98
N ASP A 5 -5.06 34.25 -1.52
CA ASP A 5 -4.63 32.88 -1.21
C ASP A 5 -4.00 32.18 -2.44
N VAL A 6 -4.62 32.28 -3.62
CA VAL A 6 -4.09 31.70 -4.87
C VAL A 6 -2.81 32.41 -5.31
N ARG A 7 -2.78 33.76 -5.19
CA ARG A 7 -1.62 34.57 -5.56
C ARG A 7 -0.41 34.24 -4.70
N SER A 8 -0.60 34.04 -3.40
CA SER A 8 0.47 33.68 -2.47
C SER A 8 1.20 32.36 -2.80
N LEU A 9 0.54 31.47 -3.55
CA LEU A 9 1.13 30.22 -4.04
C LEU A 9 1.85 30.34 -5.39
N LYS A 10 1.67 31.47 -6.09
CA LYS A 10 2.30 31.76 -7.40
C LYS A 10 3.47 32.73 -7.30
N GLU A 11 3.41 33.68 -6.40
CA GLU A 11 4.37 34.80 -6.27
C GLU A 11 5.32 34.62 -5.08
N GLY A 12 6.48 35.28 -5.13
CA GLY A 12 7.53 35.15 -4.12
C GLY A 12 8.54 34.05 -4.40
N ASP A 13 9.45 33.82 -3.48
CA ASP A 13 10.37 32.68 -3.55
C ASP A 13 9.67 31.34 -3.24
N LEU A 14 10.35 30.23 -3.51
CA LEU A 14 9.75 28.91 -3.33
C LEU A 14 9.46 28.60 -1.85
N GLU A 15 10.32 29.02 -0.94
CA GLU A 15 10.17 28.79 0.50
C GLU A 15 8.89 29.48 1.02
N SER A 16 8.69 30.74 0.68
CA SER A 16 7.47 31.49 1.03
C SER A 16 6.20 30.83 0.46
N ARG A 17 6.24 30.33 -0.78
CA ARG A 17 5.10 29.60 -1.37
C ARG A 17 4.80 28.30 -0.64
N GLU A 18 5.83 27.56 -0.22
CA GLU A 18 5.67 26.30 0.53
C GLU A 18 5.14 26.55 1.94
N GLU A 19 5.53 27.65 2.59
CA GLU A 19 4.96 28.09 3.88
C GLU A 19 3.48 28.48 3.72
N ASN A 20 3.15 29.24 2.69
CA ASN A 20 1.77 29.63 2.39
C ASN A 20 0.89 28.39 2.10
N LEU A 21 1.40 27.42 1.34
CA LEU A 21 0.71 26.16 1.12
C LEU A 21 0.43 25.42 2.43
N HIS A 22 1.42 25.36 3.33
CA HIS A 22 1.26 24.73 4.64
C HIS A 22 0.19 25.43 5.50
N LEU A 23 0.15 26.75 5.47
CA LEU A 23 -0.88 27.52 6.17
C LEU A 23 -2.28 27.28 5.58
N LEU A 24 -2.40 27.23 4.24
CA LEU A 24 -3.65 26.92 3.57
C LEU A 24 -4.16 25.51 3.88
N LEU A 25 -3.27 24.51 3.90
CA LEU A 25 -3.63 23.15 4.30
C LEU A 25 -4.16 23.10 5.74
N LYS A 26 -3.51 23.79 6.68
CA LYS A 26 -3.99 23.90 8.07
C LYS A 26 -5.34 24.61 8.20
N ARG A 27 -5.60 25.60 7.35
CA ARG A 27 -6.89 26.28 7.31
C ARG A 27 -7.97 25.36 6.75
N ALA A 28 -7.67 24.64 5.67
CA ALA A 28 -8.60 23.65 5.08
C ALA A 28 -8.96 22.52 6.05
N GLU A 29 -8.01 22.03 6.86
CA GLU A 29 -8.26 21.06 7.95
C GLU A 29 -9.26 21.57 9.01
N ARG A 30 -9.53 22.88 9.04
CA ARG A 30 -10.50 23.55 9.92
C ARG A 30 -11.75 24.02 9.18
N ASP A 31 -12.06 23.39 8.05
CA ASP A 31 -13.21 23.69 7.20
C ASP A 31 -13.23 25.12 6.61
N ASP A 32 -12.06 25.76 6.43
CA ASP A 32 -11.96 27.05 5.75
C ASP A 32 -12.24 26.89 4.25
N ALA A 33 -13.42 27.34 3.82
CA ALA A 33 -13.87 27.20 2.44
C ALA A 33 -13.01 27.99 1.44
N SER A 34 -12.39 29.12 1.84
CA SER A 34 -11.51 29.90 0.98
C SER A 34 -10.20 29.17 0.73
N ALA A 35 -9.59 28.62 1.78
CA ALA A 35 -8.38 27.82 1.69
C ALA A 35 -8.61 26.56 0.84
N THR A 36 -9.73 25.86 1.06
CA THR A 36 -10.15 24.70 0.27
C THR A 36 -10.29 25.06 -1.22
N ALA A 37 -10.94 26.17 -1.56
CA ALA A 37 -11.11 26.62 -2.94
C ALA A 37 -9.76 26.98 -3.60
N ALA A 38 -8.84 27.62 -2.86
CA ALA A 38 -7.50 27.94 -3.35
C ALA A 38 -6.69 26.67 -3.65
N LEU A 39 -6.72 25.67 -2.75
CA LEU A 39 -6.05 24.39 -2.95
C LEU A 39 -6.60 23.60 -4.14
N ARG A 40 -7.91 23.59 -4.35
CA ARG A 40 -8.54 23.00 -5.54
C ARG A 40 -8.09 23.69 -6.83
N THR A 41 -7.89 25.01 -6.79
CA THR A 41 -7.36 25.77 -7.93
C THR A 41 -5.94 25.33 -8.28
N VAL A 42 -5.10 24.98 -7.30
CA VAL A 42 -3.76 24.39 -7.57
C VAL A 42 -3.88 23.11 -8.39
N VAL A 43 -4.87 22.27 -8.13
CA VAL A 43 -5.05 21.01 -8.87
C VAL A 43 -5.67 21.24 -10.25
N ARG A 44 -6.64 22.14 -10.38
CA ARG A 44 -7.27 22.48 -11.67
C ARG A 44 -6.31 23.12 -12.64
N ASP A 45 -5.57 24.11 -12.16
CA ASP A 45 -4.67 24.95 -12.96
C ASP A 45 -3.20 24.60 -12.70
N TYR A 46 -2.90 23.32 -12.46
CA TYR A 46 -1.60 22.85 -11.97
C TYR A 46 -0.39 23.38 -12.76
N ARG A 47 -0.55 23.67 -14.05
CA ARG A 47 0.51 24.20 -14.92
C ARG A 47 0.91 25.64 -14.57
N ASP A 48 0.05 26.36 -13.86
CA ASP A 48 0.29 27.73 -13.43
C ASP A 48 1.11 27.80 -12.14
N PHE A 49 1.30 26.68 -11.47
CA PHE A 49 1.98 26.61 -10.19
C PHE A 49 3.34 25.93 -10.30
N HIS A 50 4.24 26.26 -9.39
CA HIS A 50 5.48 25.50 -9.29
C HIS A 50 5.19 24.03 -8.96
N ARG A 51 5.91 23.12 -9.62
CA ARG A 51 5.71 21.68 -9.45
C ARG A 51 5.72 21.22 -7.98
N SER A 52 6.61 21.79 -7.15
CA SER A 52 6.67 21.47 -5.72
C SER A 52 5.34 21.76 -5.01
N ILE A 53 4.69 22.90 -5.33
CA ILE A 53 3.40 23.28 -4.75
C ILE A 53 2.32 22.28 -5.14
N TYR A 54 2.24 21.93 -6.44
CA TYR A 54 1.29 20.94 -6.92
C TYR A 54 1.49 19.56 -6.26
N CYS A 55 2.74 19.06 -6.25
CA CYS A 55 3.04 17.76 -5.65
C CYS A 55 2.72 17.70 -4.16
N ARG A 56 3.03 18.77 -3.42
CA ARG A 56 2.73 18.85 -1.98
C ARG A 56 1.23 19.02 -1.70
N ALA A 57 0.50 19.74 -2.55
CA ALA A 57 -0.96 19.83 -2.45
C ALA A 57 -1.58 18.44 -2.65
N LEU A 58 -1.19 17.71 -3.71
CA LEU A 58 -1.71 16.36 -3.97
C LEU A 58 -1.38 15.36 -2.85
N ASN A 59 -0.26 15.50 -2.18
CA ASN A 59 0.07 14.64 -1.03
C ASN A 59 -0.86 14.85 0.19
N ARG A 60 -1.76 15.82 0.13
CA ARG A 60 -2.75 16.13 1.15
C ARG A 60 -4.14 16.37 0.53
N ILE A 61 -4.39 15.74 -0.62
CA ILE A 61 -5.64 15.94 -1.36
C ILE A 61 -6.89 15.48 -0.58
N GLU A 62 -6.73 14.56 0.36
CA GLU A 62 -7.79 14.09 1.26
C GLU A 62 -8.39 15.21 2.12
N VAL A 63 -7.64 16.30 2.34
CA VAL A 63 -8.08 17.46 3.15
C VAL A 63 -9.06 18.35 2.39
N PHE A 64 -8.90 18.47 1.07
CA PHE A 64 -9.63 19.48 0.28
C PHE A 64 -10.24 18.94 -1.03
N GLY A 65 -9.92 17.68 -1.39
CA GLY A 65 -10.36 17.09 -2.63
C GLY A 65 -11.85 16.74 -2.65
N ASP A 66 -12.42 16.72 -3.83
CA ASP A 66 -13.76 16.23 -4.12
C ASP A 66 -13.88 15.74 -5.58
N ALA A 67 -15.08 15.32 -5.98
CA ALA A 67 -15.37 14.79 -7.31
C ALA A 67 -15.07 15.78 -8.46
N ASP A 68 -15.07 17.09 -8.20
CA ASP A 68 -14.76 18.12 -9.22
C ASP A 68 -13.31 18.10 -9.69
N LEU A 69 -12.42 17.37 -8.96
CA LEU A 69 -11.02 17.23 -9.31
C LEU A 69 -10.72 16.02 -10.22
N GLU A 70 -11.72 15.21 -10.55
CA GLU A 70 -11.54 14.03 -11.42
C GLU A 70 -10.93 14.42 -12.79
N ALA A 71 -11.57 15.30 -13.54
CA ALA A 71 -11.09 15.67 -14.88
C ALA A 71 -9.70 16.35 -14.87
N PRO A 72 -9.39 17.28 -13.94
CA PRO A 72 -8.03 17.80 -13.77
C PRO A 72 -6.97 16.72 -13.49
N LEU A 73 -7.26 15.75 -12.62
CA LEU A 73 -6.34 14.68 -12.27
C LEU A 73 -6.11 13.73 -13.43
N LEU A 74 -7.16 13.35 -14.18
CA LEU A 74 -7.04 12.54 -15.40
C LEU A 74 -6.22 13.27 -16.47
N THR A 75 -6.37 14.58 -16.62
CA THR A 75 -5.55 15.40 -17.51
C THR A 75 -4.08 15.39 -17.08
N ALA A 76 -3.80 15.50 -15.78
CA ALA A 76 -2.45 15.49 -15.24
C ALA A 76 -1.77 14.12 -15.37
N LEU A 77 -2.52 13.00 -15.32
CA LEU A 77 -2.00 11.65 -15.61
C LEU A 77 -1.43 11.55 -17.03
N ALA A 78 -2.07 12.18 -18.01
CA ALA A 78 -1.63 12.19 -19.40
C ALA A 78 -0.50 13.19 -19.68
N ASP A 79 -0.18 14.12 -18.76
CA ASP A 79 0.80 15.17 -18.99
C ASP A 79 2.23 14.73 -18.66
N THR A 80 2.98 14.41 -19.72
CA THR A 80 4.40 13.99 -19.61
C THR A 80 5.36 15.17 -19.38
N ARG A 81 4.95 16.41 -19.68
CA ARG A 81 5.83 17.60 -19.64
C ARG A 81 6.19 18.03 -18.22
N TYR A 82 5.26 17.90 -17.29
CA TYR A 82 5.47 18.32 -15.91
C TYR A 82 6.00 17.21 -15.00
N ASN A 83 6.09 15.98 -15.51
CA ASN A 83 6.51 14.80 -14.73
C ASN A 83 5.74 14.72 -13.38
N CYS A 84 4.44 14.95 -13.45
CA CYS A 84 3.54 14.96 -12.29
C CYS A 84 2.65 13.72 -12.21
N GLN A 85 2.80 12.79 -13.15
CA GLN A 85 1.97 11.59 -13.28
C GLN A 85 1.92 10.75 -12.01
N ALA A 86 3.06 10.59 -11.32
CA ALA A 86 3.11 9.88 -10.05
C ALA A 86 2.19 10.50 -8.98
N TRP A 87 2.15 11.83 -8.92
CA TRP A 87 1.32 12.55 -7.96
C TRP A 87 -0.15 12.59 -8.38
N ALA A 88 -0.41 12.71 -9.67
CA ALA A 88 -1.76 12.59 -10.20
C ALA A 88 -2.35 11.19 -9.93
N ALA A 89 -1.54 10.13 -10.09
CA ALA A 89 -1.93 8.77 -9.73
C ALA A 89 -2.28 8.66 -8.22
N THR A 90 -1.46 9.28 -7.34
CA THR A 90 -1.76 9.34 -5.91
C THR A 90 -3.09 10.07 -5.66
N GLY A 91 -3.30 11.23 -6.27
CA GLY A 91 -4.55 11.98 -6.11
C GLY A 91 -5.78 11.21 -6.58
N CYS A 92 -5.69 10.52 -7.73
CA CYS A 92 -6.77 9.65 -8.19
C CYS A 92 -7.07 8.52 -7.21
N THR A 93 -6.02 7.93 -6.62
CA THR A 93 -6.15 6.84 -5.65
C THR A 93 -6.84 7.31 -4.37
N ASP A 94 -6.37 8.43 -3.80
CA ASP A 94 -6.86 8.97 -2.53
C ASP A 94 -8.32 9.46 -2.64
N LEU A 95 -8.74 9.93 -3.82
CA LEU A 95 -10.12 10.33 -4.09
C LEU A 95 -11.00 9.18 -4.64
N GLY A 96 -10.48 7.98 -4.80
CA GLY A 96 -11.24 6.83 -5.28
C GLY A 96 -11.71 6.93 -6.73
N ILE A 97 -10.98 7.65 -7.59
CA ILE A 97 -11.36 7.93 -8.99
C ILE A 97 -11.12 6.68 -9.86
N ARG A 98 -12.11 5.80 -9.95
CA ARG A 98 -12.02 4.57 -10.76
C ARG A 98 -11.87 4.83 -12.26
N ALA A 99 -12.34 5.95 -12.77
CA ALA A 99 -12.13 6.38 -14.16
C ALA A 99 -10.65 6.52 -14.54
N ALA A 100 -9.74 6.58 -13.54
CA ALA A 100 -8.30 6.62 -13.77
C ALA A 100 -7.68 5.28 -14.18
N VAL A 101 -8.36 4.15 -13.96
CA VAL A 101 -7.79 2.80 -14.20
C VAL A 101 -7.22 2.64 -15.62
N PRO A 102 -7.89 3.00 -16.71
CA PRO A 102 -7.31 2.90 -18.05
C PRO A 102 -6.01 3.71 -18.20
N ALA A 103 -5.98 4.95 -17.73
CA ALA A 103 -4.80 5.81 -17.80
C ALA A 103 -3.65 5.31 -16.90
N LEU A 104 -3.96 4.67 -15.78
CA LEU A 104 -2.97 4.02 -14.93
C LEU A 104 -2.37 2.79 -15.62
N LEU A 105 -3.17 2.00 -16.34
CA LEU A 105 -2.67 0.87 -17.13
C LEU A 105 -1.69 1.30 -18.23
N ASP A 106 -1.91 2.44 -18.85
CA ASP A 106 -0.98 3.01 -19.86
C ASP A 106 0.38 3.43 -19.26
N LEU A 107 0.45 3.61 -17.93
CA LEU A 107 1.65 4.06 -17.21
C LEU A 107 2.38 2.93 -16.47
N VAL A 108 1.91 1.70 -16.54
CA VAL A 108 2.43 0.57 -15.77
C VAL A 108 3.90 0.25 -16.09
N ASP A 109 4.33 0.50 -17.34
CA ASP A 109 5.70 0.30 -17.83
C ASP A 109 6.52 1.60 -17.89
N HIS A 110 6.10 2.63 -17.15
CA HIS A 110 6.77 3.94 -17.19
C HIS A 110 8.26 3.82 -16.81
N PRO A 111 9.19 4.51 -17.51
CA PRO A 111 10.63 4.36 -17.28
C PRO A 111 11.07 4.75 -15.86
N GLN A 112 10.39 5.70 -15.23
CA GLN A 112 10.67 6.09 -13.85
C GLN A 112 9.95 5.15 -12.89
N TRP A 113 10.72 4.45 -12.04
CA TRP A 113 10.17 3.50 -11.06
C TRP A 113 9.17 4.12 -10.08
N ILE A 114 9.33 5.41 -9.74
CA ILE A 114 8.41 6.13 -8.84
C ILE A 114 7.00 6.27 -9.46
N VAL A 115 6.91 6.43 -10.77
CA VAL A 115 5.62 6.47 -11.47
C VAL A 115 4.99 5.08 -11.44
N ARG A 116 5.76 4.03 -11.79
CA ARG A 116 5.27 2.64 -11.72
C ARG A 116 4.77 2.29 -10.30
N GLU A 117 5.53 2.67 -9.26
CA GLU A 117 5.15 2.44 -7.87
C GLU A 117 3.79 3.06 -7.53
N ARG A 118 3.57 4.33 -7.89
CA ARG A 118 2.30 5.02 -7.62
C ARG A 118 1.14 4.48 -8.45
N VAL A 119 1.40 4.13 -9.69
CA VAL A 119 0.44 3.49 -10.58
C VAL A 119 -0.03 2.15 -10.03
N ILE A 120 0.89 1.31 -9.56
CA ILE A 120 0.57 0.01 -8.97
C ILE A 120 -0.28 0.16 -7.71
N VAL A 121 0.05 1.12 -6.84
CA VAL A 121 -0.78 1.43 -5.66
C VAL A 121 -2.19 1.82 -6.11
N GLY A 122 -2.32 2.68 -7.12
CA GLY A 122 -3.61 3.07 -7.68
C GLY A 122 -4.38 1.89 -8.26
N LEU A 123 -3.74 1.02 -9.03
CA LEU A 123 -4.37 -0.18 -9.58
C LEU A 123 -4.82 -1.16 -8.49
N GLY A 124 -4.04 -1.28 -7.41
CA GLY A 124 -4.41 -2.13 -6.27
C GLY A 124 -5.61 -1.63 -5.47
N VAL A 125 -5.87 -0.32 -5.47
CA VAL A 125 -6.99 0.30 -4.75
C VAL A 125 -8.24 0.47 -5.64
N LEU A 126 -8.03 0.89 -6.89
CA LEU A 126 -9.10 1.29 -7.81
C LEU A 126 -9.51 0.16 -8.78
N GLY A 127 -8.59 -0.76 -9.07
CA GLY A 127 -8.78 -1.89 -9.98
C GLY A 127 -9.56 -3.04 -9.34
N ASP A 128 -9.68 -4.10 -10.11
CA ASP A 128 -10.29 -5.38 -9.72
C ASP A 128 -9.46 -6.54 -10.29
N GLU A 129 -10.00 -7.74 -10.34
CA GLU A 129 -9.31 -8.94 -10.84
C GLU A 129 -8.79 -8.79 -12.28
N THR A 130 -9.38 -7.93 -13.10
CA THR A 130 -8.95 -7.73 -14.50
C THR A 130 -7.54 -7.16 -14.64
N VAL A 131 -7.01 -6.48 -13.63
CA VAL A 131 -5.66 -5.90 -13.66
C VAL A 131 -4.58 -6.86 -13.12
N VAL A 132 -4.95 -8.04 -12.58
CA VAL A 132 -4.01 -9.00 -12.01
C VAL A 132 -2.95 -9.44 -13.03
N GLY A 133 -3.37 -9.74 -14.28
CA GLY A 133 -2.44 -10.13 -15.34
C GLY A 133 -1.39 -9.07 -15.68
N VAL A 134 -1.69 -7.79 -15.46
CA VAL A 134 -0.76 -6.67 -15.66
C VAL A 134 0.15 -6.47 -14.44
N LEU A 135 -0.35 -6.69 -13.23
CA LEU A 135 0.42 -6.52 -12.00
C LEU A 135 1.39 -7.67 -11.71
N ALA A 136 1.04 -8.90 -12.08
CA ALA A 136 1.84 -10.09 -11.78
C ALA A 136 3.29 -10.02 -12.34
N PRO A 137 3.57 -9.57 -13.59
CA PRO A 137 4.93 -9.41 -14.08
C PRO A 137 5.78 -8.43 -13.26
N LEU A 138 5.16 -7.45 -12.59
CA LEU A 138 5.84 -6.43 -11.79
C LEU A 138 6.38 -6.96 -10.47
N LEU A 139 6.04 -8.17 -10.07
CA LEU A 139 6.72 -8.92 -9.00
C LEU A 139 8.21 -9.15 -9.32
N GLN A 140 8.59 -8.97 -10.59
CA GLN A 140 9.96 -9.13 -11.08
C GLN A 140 10.58 -7.80 -11.55
N ASP A 141 9.96 -6.68 -11.22
CA ASP A 141 10.50 -5.34 -11.57
C ASP A 141 11.92 -5.16 -11.02
N PRO A 142 12.83 -4.51 -11.77
CA PRO A 142 14.17 -4.23 -11.29
C PRO A 142 14.20 -3.39 -10.01
N ALA A 143 13.21 -2.50 -9.80
CA ALA A 143 13.10 -1.69 -8.59
C ALA A 143 12.41 -2.45 -7.46
N GLU A 144 13.07 -2.56 -6.30
CA GLU A 144 12.55 -3.28 -5.13
C GLU A 144 11.19 -2.74 -4.66
N TRP A 145 11.03 -1.43 -4.61
CA TRP A 145 9.78 -0.80 -4.19
C TRP A 145 8.60 -1.14 -5.09
N VAL A 146 8.84 -1.26 -6.40
CA VAL A 146 7.82 -1.68 -7.37
C VAL A 146 7.39 -3.13 -7.10
N ARG A 147 8.33 -4.04 -6.87
CA ARG A 147 8.02 -5.44 -6.51
C ARG A 147 7.16 -5.53 -5.25
N HIS A 148 7.51 -4.75 -4.22
CA HIS A 148 6.75 -4.73 -2.97
C HIS A 148 5.33 -4.25 -3.20
N ARG A 149 5.14 -3.15 -3.95
CA ARG A 149 3.80 -2.63 -4.25
C ARG A 149 2.98 -3.56 -5.13
N ALA A 150 3.62 -4.27 -6.07
CA ALA A 150 2.94 -5.27 -6.87
C ALA A 150 2.39 -6.41 -6.00
N ALA A 151 3.16 -6.88 -5.02
CA ALA A 151 2.69 -7.89 -4.08
C ALA A 151 1.55 -7.38 -3.18
N ASP A 152 1.68 -6.14 -2.66
CA ASP A 152 0.63 -5.51 -1.86
C ASP A 152 -0.67 -5.32 -2.67
N ALA A 153 -0.55 -4.86 -3.92
CA ALA A 153 -1.69 -4.66 -4.81
C ALA A 153 -2.39 -5.97 -5.16
N LEU A 154 -1.63 -7.02 -5.53
CA LEU A 154 -2.19 -8.35 -5.78
C LEU A 154 -2.91 -8.91 -4.55
N ALA A 155 -2.34 -8.72 -3.35
CA ALA A 155 -2.97 -9.15 -2.12
C ALA A 155 -4.26 -8.37 -1.81
N ALA A 156 -4.28 -7.06 -2.11
CA ALA A 156 -5.47 -6.21 -1.91
C ALA A 156 -6.61 -6.56 -2.87
N ILE A 157 -6.29 -6.89 -4.13
CA ILE A 157 -7.27 -7.33 -5.13
C ILE A 157 -7.83 -8.71 -4.74
N GLY A 158 -6.96 -9.61 -4.29
CA GLY A 158 -7.35 -10.97 -3.91
C GLY A 158 -7.62 -11.88 -5.11
N GLY A 159 -8.43 -12.91 -4.88
CA GLY A 159 -8.79 -13.90 -5.89
C GLY A 159 -7.73 -14.99 -6.13
N GLU A 160 -8.12 -16.02 -6.87
CA GLU A 160 -7.25 -17.18 -7.09
C GLU A 160 -6.07 -16.87 -8.04
N GLU A 161 -6.28 -16.00 -9.02
CA GLU A 161 -5.23 -15.63 -9.99
C GLU A 161 -4.12 -14.82 -9.29
N ALA A 162 -4.47 -13.87 -8.42
CA ALA A 162 -3.50 -13.11 -7.63
C ALA A 162 -2.73 -14.03 -6.66
N LEU A 163 -3.44 -14.95 -5.98
CA LEU A 163 -2.81 -15.95 -5.14
C LEU A 163 -1.85 -16.85 -5.94
N ALA A 164 -2.23 -17.27 -7.14
CA ALA A 164 -1.38 -18.10 -8.00
C ALA A 164 -0.11 -17.34 -8.44
N ALA A 165 -0.22 -16.06 -8.80
CA ALA A 165 0.93 -15.24 -9.16
C ALA A 165 1.91 -15.06 -7.99
N LEU A 166 1.41 -14.73 -6.80
CA LEU A 166 2.23 -14.61 -5.58
C LEU A 166 2.86 -15.94 -5.19
N TRP A 167 2.13 -17.05 -5.34
CA TRP A 167 2.63 -18.39 -5.04
C TRP A 167 3.74 -18.83 -6.01
N ALA A 168 3.57 -18.51 -7.29
CA ALA A 168 4.61 -18.77 -8.30
C ALA A 168 5.90 -18.03 -7.94
N GLU A 169 5.83 -16.75 -7.55
CA GLU A 169 7.01 -15.98 -7.14
C GLU A 169 7.63 -16.52 -5.84
N PHE A 170 6.81 -16.94 -4.88
CA PHE A 170 7.26 -17.58 -3.64
C PHE A 170 8.10 -18.84 -3.90
N THR A 171 7.75 -19.62 -4.91
CA THR A 171 8.43 -20.87 -5.27
C THR A 171 9.63 -20.70 -6.20
N HIS A 172 9.63 -19.67 -7.06
CA HIS A 172 10.70 -19.42 -8.05
C HIS A 172 12.02 -18.87 -7.47
N ARG A 173 11.99 -18.27 -6.27
CA ARG A 173 13.18 -17.87 -5.50
C ARG A 173 14.15 -16.94 -6.24
N ARG A 174 13.66 -15.99 -7.03
CA ARG A 174 14.52 -15.02 -7.74
C ARG A 174 15.28 -14.09 -6.79
N TYR A 175 14.70 -13.79 -5.64
CA TYR A 175 15.26 -12.88 -4.64
C TYR A 175 15.40 -13.61 -3.31
N ALA A 176 16.57 -13.46 -2.69
CA ALA A 176 16.87 -14.10 -1.41
C ALA A 176 15.94 -13.62 -0.27
N ARG A 177 15.44 -12.39 -0.38
CA ARG A 177 14.54 -11.78 0.63
C ARG A 177 13.18 -11.50 0.04
N ILE A 178 12.27 -12.47 0.17
CA ILE A 178 10.89 -12.39 -0.32
C ILE A 178 9.88 -12.17 0.82
N GLY A 179 10.27 -11.45 1.88
CA GLY A 179 9.39 -11.17 3.01
C GLY A 179 8.10 -10.45 2.63
N TYR A 180 8.14 -9.60 1.61
CA TYR A 180 6.96 -8.94 1.04
C TYR A 180 5.99 -9.95 0.40
N ILE A 181 6.48 -10.97 -0.32
CA ILE A 181 5.64 -12.05 -0.86
C ILE A 181 5.03 -12.87 0.29
N ALA A 182 5.83 -13.23 1.31
CA ALA A 182 5.31 -13.96 2.46
C ALA A 182 4.21 -13.18 3.19
N SER A 183 4.35 -11.85 3.31
CA SER A 183 3.34 -10.98 3.91
C SER A 183 2.09 -10.86 3.05
N ALA A 184 2.24 -10.77 1.73
CA ALA A 184 1.13 -10.74 0.79
C ALA A 184 0.35 -12.06 0.81
N LEU A 185 1.03 -13.20 0.77
CA LEU A 185 0.40 -14.52 0.85
C LEU A 185 -0.40 -14.72 2.14
N ALA A 186 0.07 -14.17 3.27
CA ALA A 186 -0.65 -14.29 4.53
C ALA A 186 -2.06 -13.66 4.50
N GLN A 187 -2.31 -12.70 3.60
CA GLN A 187 -3.61 -12.06 3.44
C GLN A 187 -4.66 -12.98 2.79
N PHE A 188 -4.22 -14.07 2.14
CA PHE A 188 -5.11 -15.09 1.57
C PHE A 188 -5.49 -16.20 2.59
N ALA A 189 -5.29 -15.96 3.88
CA ALA A 189 -5.84 -16.87 4.88
C ALA A 189 -7.39 -16.79 4.87
N PRO A 190 -8.09 -17.92 5.00
CA PRO A 190 -7.59 -19.25 5.38
C PRO A 190 -7.09 -20.15 4.22
N ASP A 191 -7.25 -19.76 2.96
CA ASP A 191 -7.10 -20.64 1.79
C ASP A 191 -5.64 -21.02 1.51
N VAL A 192 -4.70 -20.13 1.81
CA VAL A 192 -3.27 -20.32 1.61
C VAL A 192 -2.63 -21.26 2.68
N ILE A 193 -3.30 -21.47 3.83
CA ILE A 193 -2.73 -22.21 4.96
C ILE A 193 -2.23 -23.61 4.59
N PRO A 194 -2.99 -24.46 3.89
CA PRO A 194 -2.52 -25.80 3.52
C PRO A 194 -1.22 -25.76 2.69
N ARG A 195 -1.14 -24.85 1.72
CA ARG A 195 0.04 -24.66 0.88
C ARG A 195 1.26 -24.19 1.68
N LEU A 196 1.07 -23.30 2.64
CA LEU A 196 2.15 -22.81 3.51
C LEU A 196 2.62 -23.89 4.50
N ILE A 197 1.72 -24.74 5.02
CA ILE A 197 2.08 -25.87 5.87
C ILE A 197 2.93 -26.87 5.09
N ASP A 198 2.58 -27.15 3.85
CA ASP A 198 3.37 -28.01 2.97
C ASP A 198 4.75 -27.39 2.71
N ALA A 199 4.83 -26.12 2.33
CA ALA A 199 6.08 -25.39 2.15
C ALA A 199 6.98 -25.38 3.40
N ALA A 200 6.39 -25.44 4.59
CA ALA A 200 7.10 -25.57 5.87
C ALA A 200 7.74 -26.95 6.08
N THR A 201 7.49 -27.92 5.17
CA THR A 201 8.15 -29.24 5.15
C THR A 201 9.20 -29.38 4.04
N SER A 202 9.38 -28.36 3.20
CA SER A 202 10.32 -28.36 2.08
C SER A 202 11.73 -28.74 2.51
N THR A 203 12.47 -29.39 1.64
CA THR A 203 13.91 -29.63 1.83
C THR A 203 14.73 -28.35 1.84
N ASP A 204 14.20 -27.29 1.23
CA ASP A 204 14.81 -25.98 1.12
C ASP A 204 14.58 -25.12 2.37
N SER A 205 15.67 -24.70 3.03
CA SER A 205 15.61 -23.88 4.24
C SER A 205 15.07 -22.48 3.98
N ASP A 206 15.30 -21.89 2.80
CA ASP A 206 14.74 -20.59 2.47
C ASP A 206 13.22 -20.66 2.35
N GLN A 207 12.72 -21.69 1.70
CA GLN A 207 11.28 -21.90 1.56
C GLN A 207 10.63 -22.13 2.93
N ARG A 208 11.23 -22.96 3.81
CA ARG A 208 10.73 -23.16 5.17
C ARG A 208 10.76 -21.86 6.00
N TYR A 209 11.83 -21.06 5.85
CA TYR A 209 11.96 -19.77 6.55
C TYR A 209 10.82 -18.83 6.18
N TRP A 210 10.55 -18.65 4.89
CA TRP A 210 9.51 -17.75 4.42
C TRP A 210 8.10 -18.30 4.64
N ALA A 211 7.92 -19.61 4.57
CA ALA A 211 6.67 -20.26 4.96
C ALA A 211 6.37 -20.01 6.45
N ALA A 212 7.37 -20.12 7.33
CA ALA A 212 7.20 -19.81 8.75
C ALA A 212 6.87 -18.33 8.99
N THR A 213 7.45 -17.42 8.18
CA THR A 213 7.13 -15.99 8.23
C THR A 213 5.66 -15.74 7.83
N ALA A 214 5.23 -16.30 6.70
CA ALA A 214 3.86 -16.18 6.21
C ALA A 214 2.86 -16.78 7.19
N LEU A 215 3.05 -18.02 7.64
CA LEU A 215 2.19 -18.71 8.60
C LEU A 215 2.02 -17.88 9.90
N GLY A 216 3.11 -17.29 10.40
CA GLY A 216 3.04 -16.44 11.59
C GLY A 216 2.21 -15.17 11.39
N SER A 217 2.11 -14.67 10.17
CA SER A 217 1.38 -13.44 9.82
C SER A 217 -0.11 -13.67 9.54
N THR A 218 -0.55 -14.93 9.38
CA THR A 218 -1.96 -15.26 9.11
C THR A 218 -2.88 -15.08 10.33
N GLY A 219 -2.35 -15.25 11.54
CA GLY A 219 -3.18 -15.30 12.77
C GLY A 219 -3.98 -16.60 12.93
N ASP A 220 -3.88 -17.55 12.00
CA ASP A 220 -4.65 -18.80 11.99
C ASP A 220 -4.01 -19.87 12.88
N GLU A 221 -4.80 -20.44 13.79
CA GLU A 221 -4.30 -21.44 14.74
C GLU A 221 -3.77 -22.72 14.09
N ARG A 222 -4.23 -23.07 12.90
CA ARG A 222 -3.74 -24.22 12.12
C ARG A 222 -2.25 -24.13 11.81
N ALA A 223 -1.65 -22.94 11.85
CA ALA A 223 -0.22 -22.71 11.67
C ALA A 223 0.62 -23.12 12.89
N VAL A 224 0.02 -23.22 14.09
CA VAL A 224 0.75 -23.42 15.34
C VAL A 224 1.56 -24.72 15.38
N PRO A 225 1.06 -25.90 14.95
CA PRO A 225 1.83 -27.14 14.98
C PRO A 225 3.10 -27.05 14.11
N SER A 226 2.98 -26.57 12.86
CA SER A 226 4.12 -26.42 11.95
C SER A 226 5.16 -25.44 12.47
N LEU A 227 4.73 -24.29 12.97
CA LEU A 227 5.61 -23.28 13.57
C LEU A 227 6.32 -23.83 14.83
N THR A 228 5.63 -24.60 15.66
CA THR A 228 6.20 -25.19 16.88
C THR A 228 7.29 -26.21 16.51
N ARG A 229 7.02 -27.08 15.55
CA ARG A 229 7.99 -28.06 15.04
C ARG A 229 9.25 -27.36 14.49
N LEU A 230 9.08 -26.38 13.59
CA LEU A 230 10.20 -25.63 13.02
C LEU A 230 11.01 -24.90 14.09
N ALA A 231 10.34 -24.32 15.09
CA ALA A 231 10.99 -23.58 16.17
C ALA A 231 11.86 -24.48 17.08
N ALA A 232 11.45 -25.72 17.28
CA ALA A 232 12.13 -26.69 18.15
C ALA A 232 13.21 -27.47 17.42
N GLU A 233 12.94 -27.95 16.20
CA GLU A 233 13.69 -29.00 15.55
C GLU A 233 14.54 -28.51 14.35
N ASP A 234 14.12 -27.42 13.68
CA ASP A 234 14.77 -27.00 12.44
C ASP A 234 16.16 -26.38 12.68
N ARG A 235 17.17 -26.92 12.01
CA ARG A 235 18.57 -26.45 12.06
C ARG A 235 18.99 -25.72 10.79
N GLY A 236 18.09 -25.59 9.82
CA GLY A 236 18.36 -24.97 8.53
C GLY A 236 18.71 -23.49 8.63
N THR A 237 19.61 -23.07 7.76
CA THR A 237 20.01 -21.67 7.58
C THR A 237 19.74 -21.29 6.13
N THR A 238 19.25 -20.09 5.92
CA THR A 238 18.98 -19.51 4.60
C THR A 238 20.27 -19.01 3.93
N VAL A 239 20.22 -18.74 2.63
CA VAL A 239 21.33 -18.13 1.87
C VAL A 239 21.72 -16.73 2.37
N PHE A 240 20.89 -16.06 3.17
CA PHE A 240 21.14 -14.77 3.80
C PHE A 240 21.39 -14.86 5.33
N ASP A 241 21.86 -16.01 5.80
CA ASP A 241 22.19 -16.31 7.20
C ASP A 241 21.00 -16.27 8.19
N GLY A 242 19.77 -16.35 7.69
CA GLY A 242 18.56 -16.46 8.51
C GLY A 242 18.33 -17.90 8.99
N ARG A 243 18.13 -18.11 10.29
CA ARG A 243 17.79 -19.42 10.85
C ARG A 243 16.28 -19.67 10.78
N VAL A 244 15.86 -20.81 10.24
CA VAL A 244 14.43 -21.20 10.15
C VAL A 244 13.78 -21.22 11.53
N SER A 245 14.46 -21.80 12.54
CA SER A 245 13.91 -21.83 13.91
C SER A 245 13.70 -20.45 14.53
N VAL A 246 14.50 -19.43 14.14
CA VAL A 246 14.32 -18.04 14.58
C VAL A 246 13.10 -17.42 13.93
N SER A 247 12.92 -17.63 12.60
CA SER A 247 11.71 -17.19 11.88
C SER A 247 10.45 -17.83 12.48
N ALA A 248 10.45 -19.13 12.74
CA ALA A 248 9.32 -19.83 13.33
C ALA A 248 8.98 -19.32 14.75
N LYS A 249 9.97 -19.05 15.61
CA LYS A 249 9.76 -18.45 16.94
C LYS A 249 9.17 -17.04 16.83
N LYS A 250 9.62 -16.24 15.85
CA LYS A 250 9.05 -14.92 15.56
C LYS A 250 7.61 -15.07 15.05
N GLY A 251 7.36 -16.03 14.15
CA GLY A 251 6.04 -16.36 13.63
C GLY A 251 5.04 -16.69 14.75
N LEU A 252 5.40 -17.57 15.68
CA LEU A 252 4.55 -17.91 16.84
C LEU A 252 4.18 -16.68 17.69
N ARG A 253 5.15 -15.77 17.91
CA ARG A 253 4.88 -14.54 18.67
C ARG A 253 3.94 -13.59 17.92
N THR A 254 4.13 -13.44 16.61
CA THR A 254 3.29 -12.60 15.76
C THR A 254 1.88 -13.14 15.70
N LEU A 255 1.71 -14.44 15.47
CA LEU A 255 0.42 -15.14 15.44
C LEU A 255 -0.36 -14.91 16.72
N ARG A 256 0.25 -15.14 17.89
CA ARG A 256 -0.40 -14.92 19.20
C ARG A 256 -0.81 -13.47 19.39
N ARG A 257 0.01 -12.50 18.93
CA ARG A 257 -0.33 -11.08 19.01
C ARG A 257 -1.53 -10.73 18.13
N ILE A 258 -1.61 -11.29 16.91
CA ILE A 258 -2.76 -11.12 16.02
C ILE A 258 -4.01 -11.71 16.65
N GLN A 259 -3.95 -12.93 17.16
CA GLN A 259 -5.08 -13.59 17.84
C GLN A 259 -5.56 -12.79 19.07
N ALA A 260 -4.65 -12.28 19.88
CA ALA A 260 -5.00 -11.42 21.01
C ALA A 260 -5.69 -10.13 20.57
N ALA A 261 -5.22 -9.50 19.48
CA ALA A 261 -5.84 -8.30 18.91
C ALA A 261 -7.26 -8.58 18.36
N ILE A 262 -7.46 -9.73 17.73
CA ILE A 262 -8.78 -10.17 17.23
C ILE A 262 -9.72 -10.41 18.42
N ALA A 263 -9.28 -11.12 19.45
CA ALA A 263 -10.06 -11.39 20.64
C ALA A 263 -10.47 -10.11 21.38
N ALA A 264 -9.54 -9.16 21.53
CA ALA A 264 -9.83 -7.86 22.17
C ALA A 264 -10.86 -7.01 21.39
N ARG A 265 -10.91 -7.13 20.06
CA ARG A 265 -11.94 -6.46 19.25
C ARG A 265 -13.30 -7.15 19.28
N ALA A 266 -13.32 -8.45 19.55
CA ALA A 266 -14.55 -9.24 19.63
C ALA A 266 -15.25 -9.10 21.01
N GLU A 267 -14.56 -8.63 22.06
CA GLU A 267 -15.18 -8.34 23.34
C GLU A 267 -16.08 -7.11 23.23
N PRO A 268 -17.42 -7.24 23.45
CA PRO A 268 -18.30 -6.07 23.41
C PRO A 268 -17.89 -5.12 24.52
N THR A 269 -17.78 -3.82 24.19
CA THR A 269 -17.56 -2.74 25.16
C THR A 269 -18.56 -2.92 26.31
N ARG A 270 -18.10 -3.38 27.47
CA ARG A 270 -18.94 -3.48 28.68
C ARG A 270 -19.45 -2.07 28.93
N GLN A 271 -20.73 -1.85 28.60
CA GLN A 271 -21.46 -0.61 28.91
C GLN A 271 -21.22 -0.26 30.38
N ALA A 272 -20.67 0.93 30.59
CA ALA A 272 -20.59 1.51 31.92
C ALA A 272 -22.01 1.50 32.51
N ARG A 273 -22.22 0.68 33.56
CA ARG A 273 -23.47 0.71 34.31
C ARG A 273 -23.69 2.13 34.82
N PRO A 274 -24.88 2.72 34.61
CA PRO A 274 -25.15 4.03 35.20
C PRO A 274 -25.03 3.90 36.71
N ARG A 275 -24.22 4.77 37.33
CA ARG A 275 -24.18 4.93 38.77
C ARG A 275 -25.56 5.41 39.21
N THR A 276 -26.34 4.54 39.80
CA THR A 276 -27.53 4.92 40.57
C THR A 276 -27.06 5.71 41.78
N SER A 277 -27.27 7.03 41.72
CA SER A 277 -27.17 7.90 42.88
C SER A 277 -28.25 7.52 43.88
N ARG A 278 -27.87 7.20 45.12
CA ARG A 278 -28.70 7.31 46.31
C ARG A 278 -28.37 8.63 46.98
#